data_12eeb63cafbdf34a5b9d63e5f8a8028c
#
_entry.id   12eeb63cafbdf34a5b9d63e5f8a8028c
#
_cell.length_a   1.000
_cell.length_b   1.000
_cell.length_c   1.000
_cell.angle_alpha   90.00
_cell.angle_beta   90.00
_cell.angle_gamma   90.00
#
_symmetry.space_group_name_H-M   'P 1'
#
loop_
_entity.id
_entity.type
_entity.pdbx_description
1 polymer ?
#
loop_
_entity_poly.entity_id
_entity_poly.type
_entity_poly.pdbx_seq_one_letter_code
_entity_poly.pdbx_strand_id
1 'polypeptide(L)'
;MDGKQLQTQYKEHLSDFNNWNQKEHAEDFILYPKNIGYHLCIDETALSKGELYTILTNRDKYGRKGTIVAIVKGTKAEDVINVLLKIDADKRNRIKEITLDMTGSMRKIAKCCFPGAMQVVDRFHVSKLVYKAVQDLRIAYRWQVMKDENRKIKEAKAKGESYEPEVFSNGDTLRQLF
;
A
#
# COMPACT_ATOMS: atom_id res chain seq x y z
N MET A 1 4.16 20.00 -28.63
CA MET A 1 5.27 19.00 -28.55
C MET A 1 4.67 17.71 -28.07
N ASP A 2 4.87 16.61 -28.80
CA ASP A 2 4.36 15.29 -28.38
C ASP A 2 5.11 14.81 -27.13
N GLY A 3 4.41 14.15 -26.19
CA GLY A 3 5.01 13.66 -24.95
C GLY A 3 6.17 12.67 -25.17
N LYS A 4 6.13 11.89 -26.26
CA LYS A 4 7.24 11.01 -26.65
C LYS A 4 8.47 11.79 -27.09
N GLN A 5 8.29 12.86 -27.84
CA GLN A 5 9.40 13.72 -28.26
C GLN A 5 10.05 14.41 -27.06
N LEU A 6 9.25 14.89 -26.08
CA LEU A 6 9.75 15.46 -24.86
C LEU A 6 10.56 14.43 -24.03
N GLN A 7 10.05 13.21 -23.93
CA GLN A 7 10.74 12.13 -23.23
C GLN A 7 12.08 11.79 -23.89
N THR A 8 12.12 11.72 -25.21
CA THR A 8 13.36 11.46 -25.97
C THR A 8 14.36 12.58 -25.78
N GLN A 9 13.93 13.84 -25.94
CA GLN A 9 14.80 14.99 -25.68
C GLN A 9 15.37 14.99 -24.26
N TYR A 10 14.54 14.70 -23.24
CA TYR A 10 15.00 14.64 -21.88
C TYR A 10 16.07 13.54 -21.68
N LYS A 11 15.83 12.34 -22.21
CA LYS A 11 16.76 11.22 -22.09
C LYS A 11 18.09 11.49 -22.78
N GLU A 12 18.06 12.06 -23.99
CA GLU A 12 19.23 12.17 -24.85
C GLU A 12 20.06 13.44 -24.60
N HIS A 13 19.41 14.53 -24.18
CA HIS A 13 20.07 15.85 -24.13
C HIS A 13 20.01 16.56 -22.77
N LEU A 14 19.01 16.27 -21.91
CA LEU A 14 18.80 17.01 -20.67
C LEU A 14 19.10 16.21 -19.40
N SER A 15 19.27 14.89 -19.53
CA SER A 15 19.57 14.02 -18.39
C SER A 15 20.83 13.18 -18.65
N ASP A 16 21.46 12.72 -17.57
CA ASP A 16 22.60 11.78 -17.62
C ASP A 16 22.17 10.33 -17.90
N PHE A 17 21.01 10.13 -18.50
CA PHE A 17 20.46 8.77 -18.70
C PHE A 17 21.42 7.86 -19.51
N ASN A 18 22.13 8.41 -20.49
CA ASN A 18 23.05 7.62 -21.33
C ASN A 18 24.27 7.12 -20.56
N ASN A 19 24.73 7.88 -19.55
CA ASN A 19 25.87 7.55 -18.70
C ASN A 19 25.45 6.92 -17.37
N TRP A 20 24.16 6.67 -17.18
CA TRP A 20 23.66 6.13 -15.93
C TRP A 20 24.07 4.66 -15.76
N ASN A 21 24.81 4.37 -14.70
CA ASN A 21 25.41 3.07 -14.42
C ASN A 21 24.42 1.94 -14.12
N GLN A 22 23.12 2.22 -13.94
CA GLN A 22 22.08 1.23 -13.70
C GLN A 22 21.18 1.02 -14.92
N LYS A 23 21.49 1.62 -16.07
CA LYS A 23 20.64 1.59 -17.26
C LYS A 23 20.30 0.18 -17.73
N GLU A 24 21.27 -0.75 -17.64
CA GLU A 24 21.11 -2.13 -18.13
C GLU A 24 20.07 -2.94 -17.37
N HIS A 25 19.89 -2.67 -16.08
CA HIS A 25 18.94 -3.40 -15.21
C HIS A 25 17.82 -2.52 -14.65
N ALA A 26 17.69 -1.27 -15.14
CA ALA A 26 16.72 -0.31 -14.60
C ALA A 26 15.26 -0.72 -14.83
N GLU A 27 14.98 -1.60 -15.78
CA GLU A 27 13.64 -2.15 -16.00
C GLU A 27 13.25 -3.17 -14.92
N ASP A 28 14.21 -3.85 -14.31
CA ASP A 28 14.01 -4.85 -13.29
C ASP A 28 14.17 -4.28 -11.89
N PHE A 29 15.24 -3.52 -11.68
CA PHE A 29 15.48 -2.86 -10.39
C PHE A 29 16.40 -1.66 -10.49
N ILE A 30 16.27 -0.77 -9.50
CA ILE A 30 17.17 0.36 -9.26
C ILE A 30 17.65 0.26 -7.80
N LEU A 31 18.94 0.47 -7.55
CA LEU A 31 19.54 0.32 -6.23
C LEU A 31 20.50 1.47 -5.91
N TYR A 32 20.26 2.15 -4.79
CA TYR A 32 21.09 3.25 -4.27
C TYR A 32 21.62 2.94 -2.85
N PRO A 33 22.67 2.11 -2.70
CA PRO A 33 23.18 1.72 -1.38
C PRO A 33 23.72 2.88 -0.54
N LYS A 34 24.01 4.02 -1.17
CA LYS A 34 24.46 5.25 -0.47
C LYS A 34 23.33 5.95 0.28
N ASN A 35 22.08 5.67 -0.08
CA ASN A 35 20.92 6.32 0.50
C ASN A 35 20.39 5.60 1.75
N ILE A 36 20.97 4.43 2.10
CA ILE A 36 20.54 3.65 3.25
C ILE A 36 20.75 4.42 4.56
N GLY A 37 19.77 4.42 5.43
CA GLY A 37 19.78 5.05 6.75
C GLY A 37 19.56 4.05 7.87
N TYR A 38 19.28 4.53 9.06
CA TYR A 38 18.99 3.68 10.21
C TYR A 38 17.53 3.22 10.26
N HIS A 39 16.60 3.99 9.68
CA HIS A 39 15.17 3.73 9.67
C HIS A 39 14.68 3.62 8.24
N LEU A 40 14.20 2.46 7.87
CA LEU A 40 13.71 2.17 6.52
C LEU A 40 12.20 1.97 6.51
N CYS A 41 11.61 2.09 5.33
CA CYS A 41 10.26 1.65 5.04
C CYS A 41 10.27 0.84 3.75
N ILE A 42 9.59 -0.30 3.77
CA ILE A 42 9.37 -1.12 2.59
C ILE A 42 7.86 -1.20 2.32
N ASP A 43 7.47 -0.94 1.08
CA ASP A 43 6.07 -0.91 0.66
C ASP A 43 5.92 -1.37 -0.79
N GLU A 44 4.72 -1.79 -1.16
CA GLU A 44 4.36 -2.14 -2.53
C GLU A 44 3.56 -1.00 -3.17
N THR A 45 3.88 -0.68 -4.41
CA THR A 45 3.15 0.34 -5.16
C THR A 45 2.93 -0.08 -6.61
N ALA A 46 1.80 0.34 -7.16
CA ALA A 46 1.54 0.27 -8.59
C ALA A 46 2.02 1.57 -9.23
N LEU A 47 2.95 1.49 -10.18
CA LEU A 47 3.41 2.65 -10.94
C LEU A 47 2.58 2.79 -12.23
N SER A 48 3.15 2.47 -13.39
CA SER A 48 2.44 2.61 -14.65
C SER A 48 1.85 1.27 -15.11
N LYS A 49 0.73 1.32 -15.85
CA LYS A 49 0.11 0.15 -16.50
C LYS A 49 -0.26 -1.02 -15.57
N GLY A 50 -0.42 -0.76 -14.25
CA GLY A 50 -0.74 -1.79 -13.28
C GLY A 50 0.42 -2.69 -12.87
N GLU A 51 1.66 -2.38 -13.29
CA GLU A 51 2.84 -3.09 -12.81
C GLU A 51 3.11 -2.75 -11.34
N LEU A 52 3.35 -3.78 -10.55
CA LEU A 52 3.65 -3.67 -9.13
C LEU A 52 5.16 -3.59 -8.91
N TYR A 53 5.55 -2.77 -7.98
CA TYR A 53 6.95 -2.59 -7.56
C TYR A 53 7.05 -2.62 -6.03
N THR A 54 8.13 -3.20 -5.53
CA THR A 54 8.52 -3.09 -4.14
C THR A 54 9.52 -1.95 -4.00
N ILE A 55 9.22 -0.98 -3.13
CA ILE A 55 10.06 0.19 -2.91
C ILE A 55 10.63 0.17 -1.48
N LEU A 56 11.95 0.32 -1.36
CA LEU A 56 12.64 0.52 -0.10
C LEU A 56 13.07 1.98 0.02
N THR A 57 12.64 2.64 1.08
CA THR A 57 12.93 4.05 1.32
C THR A 57 13.63 4.27 2.66
N ASN A 58 14.44 5.33 2.71
CA ASN A 58 15.08 5.83 3.93
C ASN A 58 14.18 6.88 4.58
N ARG A 59 13.60 6.56 5.74
CA ARG A 59 12.72 7.46 6.51
C ARG A 59 13.47 8.66 7.10
N ASP A 60 14.76 8.51 7.38
CA ASP A 60 15.59 9.61 7.92
C ASP A 60 15.69 10.80 6.97
N LYS A 61 15.38 10.60 5.68
CA LYS A 61 15.40 11.68 4.66
C LYS A 61 14.09 12.44 4.51
N TYR A 62 12.99 12.00 5.13
CA TYR A 62 11.69 12.70 5.09
C TYR A 62 11.22 13.07 3.67
N GLY A 63 11.37 12.18 2.70
CA GLY A 63 10.95 12.41 1.30
C GLY A 63 11.89 13.30 0.48
N ARG A 64 13.01 13.75 1.03
CA ARG A 64 14.00 14.58 0.33
C ARG A 64 14.88 13.74 -0.61
N LYS A 65 15.76 14.42 -1.37
CA LYS A 65 16.76 13.74 -2.22
C LYS A 65 17.54 12.69 -1.42
N GLY A 66 17.64 11.48 -1.97
CA GLY A 66 18.28 10.34 -1.31
C GLY A 66 17.33 9.51 -0.43
N THR A 67 16.01 9.69 -0.54
CA THR A 67 15.02 8.86 0.16
C THR A 67 14.92 7.46 -0.43
N ILE A 68 14.99 7.31 -1.76
CA ILE A 68 14.87 6.01 -2.42
C ILE A 68 16.17 5.22 -2.23
N VAL A 69 16.07 4.02 -1.66
CA VAL A 69 17.17 3.05 -1.51
C VAL A 69 17.12 1.99 -2.59
N ALA A 70 15.93 1.45 -2.86
CA ALA A 70 15.72 0.47 -3.93
C ALA A 70 14.31 0.60 -4.50
N ILE A 71 14.18 0.28 -5.78
CA ILE A 71 12.92 -0.01 -6.48
C ILE A 71 13.12 -1.34 -7.18
N VAL A 72 12.27 -2.31 -6.92
CA VAL A 72 12.35 -3.65 -7.51
C VAL A 72 11.03 -3.95 -8.19
N LYS A 73 11.06 -4.39 -9.44
CA LYS A 73 9.88 -4.80 -10.19
C LYS A 73 9.31 -6.08 -9.57
N GLY A 74 7.99 -6.08 -9.33
CA GLY A 74 7.29 -7.18 -8.69
C GLY A 74 7.27 -7.11 -7.16
N THR A 75 6.57 -8.08 -6.57
CA THR A 75 6.32 -8.19 -5.12
C THR A 75 6.77 -9.54 -4.55
N LYS A 76 7.40 -10.36 -5.37
CA LYS A 76 7.87 -11.67 -4.97
C LYS A 76 9.08 -11.56 -4.04
N ALA A 77 8.96 -12.11 -2.84
CA ALA A 77 9.95 -11.93 -1.79
C ALA A 77 11.37 -12.36 -2.21
N GLU A 78 11.51 -13.45 -2.96
CA GLU A 78 12.79 -13.98 -3.43
C GLU A 78 13.51 -12.99 -4.34
N ASP A 79 12.79 -12.39 -5.29
CA ASP A 79 13.36 -11.45 -6.26
C ASP A 79 13.83 -10.17 -5.55
N VAL A 80 13.02 -9.66 -4.62
CA VAL A 80 13.37 -8.50 -3.80
C VAL A 80 14.58 -8.79 -2.91
N ILE A 81 14.62 -9.95 -2.26
CA ILE A 81 15.74 -10.38 -1.42
C ILE A 81 17.04 -10.43 -2.24
N ASN A 82 17.00 -11.04 -3.44
CA ASN A 82 18.18 -11.15 -4.31
C ASN A 82 18.74 -9.78 -4.70
N VAL A 83 17.89 -8.78 -4.91
CA VAL A 83 18.33 -7.40 -5.19
C VAL A 83 18.90 -6.74 -3.93
N LEU A 84 18.20 -6.82 -2.80
CA LEU A 84 18.61 -6.15 -1.56
C LEU A 84 19.90 -6.76 -0.97
N LEU A 85 20.17 -8.04 -1.18
CA LEU A 85 21.42 -8.69 -0.77
C LEU A 85 22.65 -8.17 -1.54
N LYS A 86 22.48 -7.46 -2.65
CA LYS A 86 23.58 -6.75 -3.33
C LYS A 86 24.09 -5.55 -2.54
N ILE A 87 23.34 -5.08 -1.53
CA ILE A 87 23.83 -4.08 -0.57
C ILE A 87 24.79 -4.74 0.42
N ASP A 88 25.93 -4.10 0.69
CA ASP A 88 26.92 -4.59 1.63
C ASP A 88 26.30 -4.96 2.99
N ALA A 89 26.70 -6.10 3.54
CA ALA A 89 26.21 -6.59 4.81
C ALA A 89 26.39 -5.58 5.96
N ASP A 90 27.52 -4.87 6.00
CA ASP A 90 27.79 -3.85 7.01
C ASP A 90 26.77 -2.72 7.00
N LYS A 91 26.31 -2.30 5.81
CA LYS A 91 25.27 -1.29 5.67
C LYS A 91 23.93 -1.82 6.12
N ARG A 92 23.59 -3.06 5.75
CA ARG A 92 22.34 -3.71 6.14
C ARG A 92 22.25 -3.95 7.65
N ASN A 93 23.35 -4.32 8.28
CA ASN A 93 23.43 -4.58 9.72
C ASN A 93 23.33 -3.31 10.60
N ARG A 94 23.50 -2.12 10.03
CA ARG A 94 23.35 -0.84 10.75
C ARG A 94 21.90 -0.41 10.92
N ILE A 95 20.96 -1.07 10.21
CA ILE A 95 19.56 -0.69 10.23
C ILE A 95 18.96 -1.06 11.58
N LYS A 96 18.33 -0.09 12.22
CA LYS A 96 17.69 -0.22 13.54
C LYS A 96 16.22 -0.59 13.43
N GLU A 97 15.54 -0.04 12.43
CA GLU A 97 14.10 -0.19 12.26
C GLU A 97 13.71 -0.31 10.79
N ILE A 98 12.78 -1.18 10.49
CA ILE A 98 12.13 -1.27 9.20
C ILE A 98 10.60 -1.27 9.37
N THR A 99 9.96 -0.26 8.82
CA THR A 99 8.51 -0.17 8.74
C THR A 99 8.03 -0.97 7.53
N LEU A 100 7.01 -1.79 7.71
CA LEU A 100 6.49 -2.69 6.68
C LEU A 100 5.00 -2.95 6.84
N ASP A 101 4.36 -3.44 5.78
CA ASP A 101 3.00 -3.98 5.82
C ASP A 101 2.95 -5.31 6.60
N MET A 102 1.77 -5.71 7.00
CA MET A 102 1.51 -6.93 7.78
C MET A 102 1.66 -8.22 6.96
N THR A 103 2.01 -8.15 5.68
CA THR A 103 2.13 -9.32 4.79
C THR A 103 3.31 -10.23 5.15
N GLY A 104 3.15 -11.52 4.90
CA GLY A 104 4.21 -12.52 5.14
C GLY A 104 5.45 -12.30 4.26
N SER A 105 5.27 -11.82 3.01
CA SER A 105 6.34 -11.50 2.07
C SER A 105 7.24 -10.40 2.62
N MET A 106 6.68 -9.29 3.10
CA MET A 106 7.44 -8.17 3.67
C MET A 106 8.24 -8.57 4.91
N ARG A 107 7.62 -9.36 5.79
CA ARG A 107 8.32 -9.91 6.97
C ARG A 107 9.49 -10.82 6.59
N LYS A 108 9.32 -11.67 5.56
CA LYS A 108 10.39 -12.52 5.05
C LYS A 108 11.54 -11.71 4.50
N ILE A 109 11.26 -10.69 3.68
CA ILE A 109 12.26 -9.76 3.13
C ILE A 109 13.03 -9.08 4.26
N ALA A 110 12.32 -8.47 5.21
CA ALA A 110 12.93 -7.77 6.34
C ALA A 110 13.84 -8.69 7.16
N LYS A 111 13.38 -9.90 7.50
CA LYS A 111 14.13 -10.88 8.27
C LYS A 111 15.40 -11.36 7.54
N CYS A 112 15.32 -11.59 6.24
CA CYS A 112 16.46 -12.06 5.46
C CYS A 112 17.49 -10.98 5.17
N CYS A 113 17.02 -9.75 4.83
CA CYS A 113 17.90 -8.68 4.40
C CYS A 113 18.43 -7.83 5.56
N PHE A 114 17.66 -7.69 6.65
CA PHE A 114 17.93 -6.78 7.77
C PHE A 114 17.72 -7.48 9.13
N PRO A 115 18.45 -8.56 9.43
CA PRO A 115 18.18 -9.43 10.58
C PRO A 115 18.28 -8.71 11.93
N GLY A 116 19.04 -7.63 12.03
CA GLY A 116 19.18 -6.82 13.24
C GLY A 116 18.14 -5.73 13.41
N ALA A 117 17.30 -5.49 12.40
CA ALA A 117 16.31 -4.41 12.43
C ALA A 117 15.03 -4.80 13.17
N MET A 118 14.52 -3.89 14.00
CA MET A 118 13.20 -4.01 14.60
C MET A 118 12.15 -3.82 13.49
N GLN A 119 11.22 -4.79 13.36
CA GLN A 119 10.11 -4.70 12.42
C GLN A 119 8.95 -3.95 13.05
N VAL A 120 8.55 -2.85 12.42
CA VAL A 120 7.43 -2.01 12.83
C VAL A 120 6.33 -2.08 11.79
N VAL A 121 5.10 -2.33 12.23
CA VAL A 121 3.96 -2.37 11.32
C VAL A 121 3.53 -0.95 10.96
N ASP A 122 3.28 -0.70 9.69
CA ASP A 122 2.78 0.60 9.24
C ASP A 122 1.36 0.85 9.79
N ARG A 123 1.22 2.00 10.46
CA ARG A 123 -0.04 2.45 11.05
C ARG A 123 -1.16 2.56 10.03
N PHE A 124 -0.86 2.94 8.79
CA PHE A 124 -1.88 3.04 7.72
C PHE A 124 -2.58 1.70 7.50
N HIS A 125 -1.81 0.61 7.40
CA HIS A 125 -2.35 -0.73 7.19
C HIS A 125 -3.19 -1.21 8.37
N VAL A 126 -2.77 -0.90 9.61
CA VAL A 126 -3.57 -1.18 10.82
C VAL A 126 -4.89 -0.41 10.79
N SER A 127 -4.85 0.90 10.52
CA SER A 127 -6.05 1.73 10.42
C SER A 127 -7.00 1.23 9.34
N LYS A 128 -6.49 0.84 8.18
CA LYS A 128 -7.28 0.26 7.08
C LYS A 128 -8.04 -1.01 7.51
N LEU A 129 -7.40 -1.89 8.29
CA LEU A 129 -8.06 -3.09 8.83
C LEU A 129 -9.20 -2.74 9.78
N VAL A 130 -8.98 -1.76 10.67
CA VAL A 130 -10.03 -1.29 11.59
C VAL A 130 -11.21 -0.70 10.83
N TYR A 131 -10.96 0.19 9.86
CA TYR A 131 -12.01 0.75 9.02
C TYR A 131 -12.77 -0.32 8.23
N LYS A 132 -12.06 -1.32 7.70
CA LYS A 132 -12.71 -2.44 7.02
C LYS A 132 -13.62 -3.22 7.96
N ALA A 133 -13.16 -3.56 9.17
CA ALA A 133 -13.97 -4.27 10.15
C ALA A 133 -15.24 -3.47 10.54
N VAL A 134 -15.11 -2.16 10.74
CA VAL A 134 -16.27 -1.29 11.01
C VAL A 134 -17.24 -1.28 9.83
N GLN A 135 -16.72 -1.18 8.61
CA GLN A 135 -17.55 -1.21 7.40
C GLN A 135 -18.26 -2.56 7.20
N ASP A 136 -17.59 -3.66 7.49
CA ASP A 136 -18.20 -5.00 7.41
C ASP A 136 -19.35 -5.15 8.43
N LEU A 137 -19.17 -4.66 9.65
CA LEU A 137 -20.24 -4.60 10.66
C LEU A 137 -21.41 -3.73 10.20
N ARG A 138 -21.12 -2.52 9.67
CA ARG A 138 -22.16 -1.63 9.14
C ARG A 138 -22.96 -2.30 8.05
N ILE A 139 -22.30 -2.98 7.11
CA ILE A 139 -22.98 -3.72 6.04
C ILE A 139 -23.84 -4.85 6.60
N ALA A 140 -23.36 -5.61 7.57
CA ALA A 140 -24.11 -6.69 8.21
C ALA A 140 -25.41 -6.17 8.86
N TYR A 141 -25.31 -5.08 9.66
CA TYR A 141 -26.47 -4.42 10.26
C TYR A 141 -27.46 -3.90 9.22
N ARG A 142 -26.95 -3.26 8.15
CA ARG A 142 -27.80 -2.79 7.06
C ARG A 142 -28.61 -3.92 6.42
N TRP A 143 -27.98 -5.05 6.16
CA TRP A 143 -28.70 -6.22 5.61
C TRP A 143 -29.73 -6.79 6.57
N GLN A 144 -29.43 -6.79 7.87
CA GLN A 144 -30.37 -7.23 8.88
C GLN A 144 -31.61 -6.33 8.94
N VAL A 145 -31.40 -5.00 8.99
CA VAL A 145 -32.47 -4.00 8.95
C VAL A 145 -33.34 -4.14 7.71
N MET A 146 -32.71 -4.28 6.53
CA MET A 146 -33.46 -4.47 5.28
C MET A 146 -34.29 -5.75 5.26
N LYS A 147 -33.78 -6.86 5.83
CA LYS A 147 -34.54 -8.10 5.95
C LYS A 147 -35.75 -7.96 6.87
N ASP A 148 -35.56 -7.33 8.02
CA ASP A 148 -36.63 -7.11 9.01
C ASP A 148 -37.71 -6.18 8.46
N GLU A 149 -37.31 -5.09 7.81
CA GLU A 149 -38.26 -4.18 7.19
C GLU A 149 -39.05 -4.86 6.06
N ASN A 150 -38.38 -5.60 5.18
CA ASN A 150 -39.04 -6.36 4.13
C ASN A 150 -40.04 -7.41 4.67
N ARG A 151 -39.72 -8.00 5.83
CA ARG A 151 -40.65 -8.92 6.53
C ARG A 151 -41.89 -8.14 7.01
N LYS A 152 -41.70 -7.01 7.70
CA LYS A 152 -42.79 -6.15 8.19
C LYS A 152 -43.69 -5.68 7.05
N ILE A 153 -43.11 -5.26 5.92
CA ILE A 153 -43.86 -4.85 4.72
C ILE A 153 -44.72 -6.01 4.20
N LYS A 154 -44.19 -7.21 4.11
CA LYS A 154 -44.94 -8.40 3.67
C LYS A 154 -46.09 -8.76 4.62
N GLU A 155 -45.86 -8.68 5.93
CA GLU A 155 -46.84 -8.94 6.96
C GLU A 155 -47.98 -7.90 6.93
N ALA A 156 -47.67 -6.61 6.79
CA ALA A 156 -48.68 -5.53 6.63
C ALA A 156 -49.51 -5.75 5.36
N LYS A 157 -48.87 -6.05 4.24
CA LYS A 157 -49.54 -6.32 2.97
C LYS A 157 -50.49 -7.54 3.08
N ALA A 158 -50.10 -8.58 3.79
CA ALA A 158 -50.93 -9.77 4.00
C ALA A 158 -52.18 -9.46 4.84
N LYS A 159 -52.11 -8.46 5.74
CA LYS A 159 -53.24 -7.96 6.56
C LYS A 159 -54.08 -6.89 5.87
N GLY A 160 -53.67 -6.42 4.68
CA GLY A 160 -54.36 -5.32 3.95
C GLY A 160 -54.05 -3.93 4.56
N GLU A 161 -52.99 -3.81 5.36
CA GLU A 161 -52.56 -2.59 6.02
C GLU A 161 -51.43 -1.91 5.24
N SER A 162 -51.32 -0.56 5.35
CA SER A 162 -50.19 0.20 4.84
C SER A 162 -49.02 0.11 5.85
N TYR A 163 -47.83 -0.19 5.36
CA TYR A 163 -46.62 -0.15 6.20
C TYR A 163 -46.06 1.26 6.23
N GLU A 164 -45.92 1.82 7.41
CA GLU A 164 -45.20 3.08 7.68
C GLU A 164 -43.89 2.79 8.41
N PRO A 165 -42.73 3.22 7.86
CA PRO A 165 -41.46 3.04 8.54
C PRO A 165 -41.35 3.92 9.78
N GLU A 166 -40.69 3.42 10.81
CA GLU A 166 -40.37 4.20 12.00
C GLU A 166 -39.35 5.30 11.64
N VAL A 167 -39.68 6.54 12.01
CA VAL A 167 -38.86 7.73 11.72
C VAL A 167 -38.24 8.21 13.03
N PHE A 168 -36.93 8.41 13.03
CA PHE A 168 -36.20 8.93 14.18
C PHE A 168 -36.35 10.45 14.34
N SER A 169 -35.90 10.99 15.46
CA SER A 169 -35.97 12.42 15.77
C SER A 169 -35.26 13.34 14.76
N ASN A 170 -34.32 12.80 14.00
CA ASN A 170 -33.60 13.51 12.93
C ASN A 170 -34.32 13.42 11.54
N GLY A 171 -35.46 12.76 11.45
CA GLY A 171 -36.23 12.59 10.22
C GLY A 171 -35.82 11.39 9.36
N ASP A 172 -34.80 10.64 9.74
CA ASP A 172 -34.34 9.47 9.01
C ASP A 172 -35.08 8.20 9.44
N THR A 173 -35.23 7.27 8.51
CA THR A 173 -35.63 5.88 8.83
C THR A 173 -34.43 5.03 9.18
N LEU A 174 -34.64 3.90 9.87
CA LEU A 174 -33.57 2.95 10.21
C LEU A 174 -32.77 2.51 8.95
N ARG A 175 -33.44 2.38 7.82
CA ARG A 175 -32.82 2.05 6.52
C ARG A 175 -31.86 3.13 5.98
N GLN A 176 -32.12 4.39 6.31
CA GLN A 176 -31.29 5.53 5.89
C GLN A 176 -30.08 5.75 6.78
N LEU A 177 -30.13 5.28 8.04
CA LEU A 177 -29.03 5.41 9.00
C LEU A 177 -27.86 4.45 8.69
N PHE A 178 -28.09 3.38 7.98
CA PHE A 178 -27.10 2.37 7.58
C PHE A 178 -26.93 2.30 6.05
#